data_92d6d28b3d45c0912e91a1d088d2f098
#
_entry.id   92d6d28b3d45c0912e91a1d088d2f098
#
_cell.length_a   1.000
_cell.length_b   1.000
_cell.length_c   1.000
_cell.angle_alpha   90.00
_cell.angle_beta   90.00
_cell.angle_gamma   90.00
#
_symmetry.space_group_name_H-M   'P 1'
#
loop_
_entity.id
_entity.type
_entity.pdbx_description
1 polymer ?
#
loop_
_entity_poly.entity_id
_entity_poly.type
_entity_poly.pdbx_seq_one_letter_code
_entity_poly.pdbx_strand_id
1 'polypeptide(L)'
;MCIRDSFNCIQFDVEDARVLDLFAGTGQLGIEALSRGAQRAVFVDRRTDAVKLIRENLALTRLEDGAQVVCGDSMAYLNALREKFDLIFLDPPYADDLLERAVAHIARFDILAPDGIMIAESPAEKELPKLSAPYRVAREYRYGRIKVTLYRRDGEETT
;
A
#
# COMPACT_ATOMS: atom_id res chain seq x y z
N MET A 1 -14.59 -5.41 -0.79
CA MET A 1 -14.69 -3.96 -0.56
C MET A 1 -14.50 -3.22 -1.87
N CYS A 2 -15.26 -2.17 -2.11
CA CYS A 2 -15.09 -1.31 -3.28
C CYS A 2 -13.85 -0.42 -3.10
N ILE A 3 -13.05 -0.25 -4.15
CA ILE A 3 -11.89 0.65 -4.14
C ILE A 3 -12.28 2.05 -3.68
N ARG A 4 -13.45 2.53 -4.13
CA ARG A 4 -13.96 3.85 -3.76
C ARG A 4 -14.09 4.00 -2.23
N ASP A 5 -14.53 2.96 -1.53
CA ASP A 5 -14.69 2.98 -0.08
C ASP A 5 -13.34 3.08 0.64
N SER A 6 -12.31 2.37 0.12
CA SER A 6 -10.94 2.48 0.64
C SER A 6 -10.43 3.92 0.53
N PHE A 7 -10.63 4.56 -0.63
CA PHE A 7 -10.15 5.91 -0.86
C PHE A 7 -10.94 6.97 -0.10
N ASN A 8 -12.20 6.73 0.23
CA ASN A 8 -12.97 7.64 1.09
C ASN A 8 -12.36 7.78 2.49
N CYS A 9 -11.73 6.72 2.99
CA CYS A 9 -11.07 6.74 4.30
C CYS A 9 -9.80 7.60 4.31
N ILE A 10 -9.20 7.84 3.15
CA ILE A 10 -7.90 8.50 3.03
C ILE A 10 -7.93 9.66 2.03
N GLN A 11 -9.10 10.19 1.72
CA GLN A 11 -9.28 11.17 0.63
C GLN A 11 -8.38 12.42 0.74
N PHE A 12 -7.97 12.80 1.95
CA PHE A 12 -7.10 13.95 2.18
C PHE A 12 -5.61 13.60 2.18
N ASP A 13 -5.26 12.32 2.03
CA ASP A 13 -3.90 11.82 2.15
C ASP A 13 -3.30 11.39 0.80
N VAL A 14 -4.08 11.46 -0.28
CA VAL A 14 -3.69 10.92 -1.59
C VAL A 14 -2.99 11.96 -2.46
N GLU A 15 -3.46 13.22 -2.45
CA GLU A 15 -2.87 14.27 -3.28
C GLU A 15 -1.40 14.48 -2.93
N ASP A 16 -0.55 14.52 -3.94
CA ASP A 16 0.91 14.65 -3.85
C ASP A 16 1.61 13.51 -3.10
N ALA A 17 0.91 12.42 -2.77
CA ALA A 17 1.50 11.30 -2.06
C ALA A 17 2.43 10.46 -2.93
N ARG A 18 3.49 9.94 -2.31
CA ARG A 18 4.33 8.87 -2.87
C ARG A 18 3.69 7.55 -2.45
N VAL A 19 3.28 6.75 -3.43
CA VAL A 19 2.43 5.57 -3.21
C VAL A 19 3.20 4.30 -3.54
N LEU A 20 3.08 3.29 -2.69
CA LEU A 20 3.56 1.93 -2.95
C LEU A 20 2.37 0.97 -2.96
N ASP A 21 2.18 0.29 -4.08
CA ASP A 21 1.22 -0.80 -4.25
C ASP A 21 2.02 -2.11 -4.30
N LEU A 22 2.22 -2.72 -3.13
CA LEU A 22 3.23 -3.77 -2.95
C LEU A 22 2.84 -5.12 -3.54
N PHE A 23 1.55 -5.41 -3.61
CA PHE A 23 0.99 -6.62 -4.21
C PHE A 23 0.00 -6.20 -5.29
N ALA A 24 0.53 -5.57 -6.34
CA ALA A 24 -0.26 -4.69 -7.20
C ALA A 24 -1.34 -5.39 -8.04
N GLY A 25 -1.15 -6.66 -8.42
CA GLY A 25 -2.15 -7.40 -9.21
C GLY A 25 -2.47 -6.72 -10.53
N THR A 26 -3.69 -6.17 -10.64
CA THR A 26 -4.12 -5.39 -11.81
C THR A 26 -3.67 -3.93 -11.77
N GLY A 27 -3.13 -3.48 -10.64
CA GLY A 27 -2.72 -2.11 -10.44
C GLY A 27 -3.83 -1.13 -10.07
N GLN A 28 -5.04 -1.62 -9.78
CA GLN A 28 -6.20 -0.77 -9.52
C GLN A 28 -5.97 0.26 -8.41
N LEU A 29 -5.37 -0.14 -7.30
CA LEU A 29 -5.18 0.75 -6.15
C LEU A 29 -4.21 1.88 -6.47
N GLY A 30 -3.04 1.54 -7.02
CA GLY A 30 -2.05 2.55 -7.39
C GLY A 30 -2.51 3.46 -8.52
N ILE A 31 -3.24 2.91 -9.51
CA ILE A 31 -3.81 3.71 -10.61
C ILE A 31 -4.86 4.67 -10.08
N GLU A 32 -5.74 4.23 -9.19
CA GLU A 32 -6.72 5.09 -8.55
C GLU A 32 -6.04 6.22 -7.76
N ALA A 33 -4.96 5.91 -7.04
CA ALA A 33 -4.18 6.93 -6.33
C ALA A 33 -3.61 7.96 -7.29
N LEU A 34 -3.03 7.53 -8.42
CA LEU A 34 -2.52 8.46 -9.44
C LEU A 34 -3.62 9.33 -10.02
N SER A 35 -4.80 8.75 -10.29
CA SER A 35 -5.92 9.51 -10.84
C SER A 35 -6.46 10.55 -9.86
N ARG A 36 -6.23 10.37 -8.56
CA ARG A 36 -6.63 11.28 -7.49
C ARG A 36 -5.53 12.27 -7.09
N GLY A 37 -4.44 12.33 -7.84
CA GLY A 37 -3.41 13.33 -7.66
C GLY A 37 -2.16 12.90 -6.91
N ALA A 38 -1.94 11.61 -6.71
CA ALA A 38 -0.68 11.12 -6.14
C ALA A 38 0.49 11.59 -7.01
N GLN A 39 1.60 11.92 -6.36
CA GLN A 39 2.81 12.38 -7.04
C GLN A 39 3.43 11.28 -7.89
N ARG A 40 3.52 10.08 -7.32
CA ARG A 40 4.04 8.89 -8.01
C ARG A 40 3.47 7.64 -7.35
N ALA A 41 3.48 6.55 -8.11
CA ALA A 41 3.13 5.24 -7.59
C ALA A 41 4.12 4.19 -8.09
N VAL A 42 4.58 3.34 -7.18
CA VAL A 42 5.39 2.17 -7.50
C VAL A 42 4.51 0.94 -7.34
N PHE A 43 4.47 0.14 -8.40
CA PHE A 43 3.70 -1.11 -8.46
C PHE A 43 4.66 -2.28 -8.40
N VAL A 44 4.48 -3.18 -7.45
CA VAL A 44 5.31 -4.38 -7.32
C VAL A 44 4.44 -5.62 -7.43
N ASP A 45 4.78 -6.50 -8.35
CA ASP A 45 4.16 -7.84 -8.42
C ASP A 45 5.20 -8.81 -8.98
N ARG A 46 5.19 -10.03 -8.48
CA ARG A 46 6.14 -11.04 -8.92
C ARG A 46 5.73 -11.73 -10.22
N ARG A 47 4.46 -11.62 -10.61
CA ARG A 47 3.94 -12.29 -11.81
C ARG A 47 4.13 -11.43 -13.03
N THR A 48 4.74 -12.00 -14.07
CA THR A 48 4.96 -11.28 -15.33
C THR A 48 3.67 -10.90 -16.04
N ASP A 49 2.62 -11.73 -15.95
CA ASP A 49 1.32 -11.43 -16.53
C ASP A 49 0.65 -10.25 -15.81
N ALA A 50 0.77 -10.18 -14.49
CA ALA A 50 0.27 -9.04 -13.71
C ALA A 50 0.99 -7.75 -14.09
N VAL A 51 2.31 -7.77 -14.18
CA VAL A 51 3.12 -6.61 -14.57
C VAL A 51 2.72 -6.12 -15.97
N LYS A 52 2.51 -7.03 -16.92
CA LYS A 52 2.04 -6.67 -18.26
C LYS A 52 0.68 -5.97 -18.20
N LEU A 53 -0.25 -6.51 -17.41
CA LEU A 53 -1.59 -5.94 -17.25
C LEU A 53 -1.54 -4.55 -16.61
N ILE A 54 -0.70 -4.37 -15.59
CA ILE A 54 -0.51 -3.06 -14.95
C ILE A 54 -0.05 -2.02 -16.00
N ARG A 55 0.94 -2.37 -16.83
CA ARG A 55 1.44 -1.48 -17.87
C ARG A 55 0.37 -1.14 -18.90
N GLU A 56 -0.43 -2.11 -19.30
CA GLU A 56 -1.56 -1.88 -20.22
C GLU A 56 -2.59 -0.94 -19.60
N ASN A 57 -2.95 -1.15 -18.33
CA ASN A 57 -3.90 -0.31 -17.62
C ASN A 57 -3.38 1.12 -17.43
N LEU A 58 -2.09 1.28 -17.14
CA LEU A 58 -1.47 2.60 -17.06
C LEU A 58 -1.53 3.35 -18.40
N ALA A 59 -1.24 2.65 -19.50
CA ALA A 59 -1.30 3.25 -20.84
C ALA A 59 -2.74 3.67 -21.18
N LEU A 60 -3.74 2.83 -20.90
CA LEU A 60 -5.15 3.13 -21.15
C LEU A 60 -5.63 4.34 -20.35
N THR A 61 -5.14 4.54 -19.15
CA THR A 61 -5.52 5.65 -18.28
C THR A 61 -4.63 6.88 -18.44
N ARG A 62 -3.57 6.78 -19.23
CA ARG A 62 -2.58 7.85 -19.47
C ARG A 62 -1.89 8.32 -18.19
N LEU A 63 -1.58 7.39 -17.29
CA LEU A 63 -0.95 7.67 -16.00
C LEU A 63 0.48 7.13 -15.89
N GLU A 64 1.09 6.69 -16.98
CA GLU A 64 2.41 6.06 -16.97
C GLU A 64 3.54 6.98 -16.49
N ASP A 65 3.42 8.30 -16.69
CA ASP A 65 4.49 9.25 -16.30
C ASP A 65 4.76 9.28 -14.80
N GLY A 66 3.73 9.04 -13.98
CA GLY A 66 3.85 8.99 -12.53
C GLY A 66 4.09 7.60 -11.97
N ALA A 67 4.29 6.60 -12.83
CA ALA A 67 4.30 5.20 -12.43
C ALA A 67 5.66 4.55 -12.64
N GLN A 68 6.04 3.67 -11.72
CA GLN A 68 7.14 2.73 -11.86
C GLN A 68 6.60 1.33 -11.61
N VAL A 69 6.86 0.40 -12.51
CA VAL A 69 6.39 -0.99 -12.40
C VAL A 69 7.59 -1.91 -12.21
N VAL A 70 7.56 -2.67 -11.13
CA VAL A 70 8.64 -3.59 -10.74
C VAL A 70 8.12 -5.02 -10.75
N CYS A 71 8.76 -5.88 -11.56
CA CYS A 71 8.50 -7.31 -11.54
C CYS A 71 9.46 -7.96 -10.56
N GLY A 72 8.95 -8.42 -9.41
CA GLY A 72 9.82 -9.02 -8.41
C GLY A 72 9.08 -9.40 -7.15
N ASP A 73 9.81 -10.07 -6.25
CA ASP A 73 9.30 -10.47 -4.95
C ASP A 73 9.12 -9.25 -4.03
N SER A 74 7.98 -9.19 -3.35
CA SER A 74 7.63 -8.06 -2.48
C SER A 74 8.62 -7.86 -1.33
N MET A 75 9.04 -8.93 -0.68
CA MET A 75 9.99 -8.82 0.44
C MET A 75 11.38 -8.45 -0.03
N ALA A 76 11.82 -8.96 -1.19
CA ALA A 76 13.07 -8.56 -1.80
C ALA A 76 13.09 -7.08 -2.16
N TYR A 77 11.96 -6.57 -2.69
CA TYR A 77 11.79 -5.15 -2.97
C TYR A 77 11.92 -4.31 -1.69
N LEU A 78 11.21 -4.69 -0.63
CA LEU A 78 11.26 -3.99 0.66
C LEU A 78 12.67 -3.98 1.25
N ASN A 79 13.40 -5.10 1.15
CA ASN A 79 14.77 -5.21 1.67
C ASN A 79 15.75 -4.27 0.95
N ALA A 80 15.52 -4.03 -0.34
CA ALA A 80 16.38 -3.17 -1.16
C ALA A 80 15.98 -1.70 -1.12
N LEU A 81 14.83 -1.38 -0.53
CA LEU A 81 14.23 -0.06 -0.60
C LEU A 81 15.02 0.99 0.19
N ARG A 82 15.25 2.16 -0.43
CA ARG A 82 15.97 3.28 0.17
C ARG A 82 15.10 4.53 0.35
N GLU A 83 13.87 4.52 -0.16
CA GLU A 83 12.97 5.67 -0.06
C GLU A 83 11.81 5.38 0.88
N LYS A 84 11.14 6.44 1.32
CA LYS A 84 9.92 6.35 2.13
C LYS A 84 8.68 6.64 1.27
N PHE A 85 7.55 6.08 1.69
CA PHE A 85 6.26 6.30 1.05
C PHE A 85 5.27 6.94 2.00
N ASP A 86 4.39 7.75 1.46
CA ASP A 86 3.32 8.39 2.21
C ASP A 86 2.08 7.50 2.34
N LEU A 87 1.89 6.60 1.38
CA LEU A 87 0.75 5.70 1.30
C LEU A 87 1.20 4.34 0.79
N ILE A 88 0.93 3.29 1.55
CA ILE A 88 1.27 1.91 1.18
C ILE A 88 0.03 1.05 1.21
N PHE A 89 -0.26 0.37 0.09
CA PHE A 89 -1.34 -0.61 -0.01
C PHE A 89 -0.78 -2.02 0.12
N LEU A 90 -1.40 -2.82 0.97
CA LEU A 90 -1.04 -4.21 1.22
C LEU A 90 -2.26 -5.11 1.06
N ASP A 91 -2.37 -5.75 -0.10
CA ASP A 91 -3.45 -6.69 -0.41
C ASP A 91 -2.86 -7.98 -1.01
N PRO A 92 -2.12 -8.78 -0.20
CA PRO A 92 -1.46 -10.00 -0.68
C PRO A 92 -2.45 -11.15 -0.82
N PRO A 93 -2.06 -12.24 -1.51
CA PRO A 93 -2.81 -13.50 -1.47
C PRO A 93 -2.96 -13.98 -0.03
N TYR A 94 -4.10 -14.60 0.30
CA TYR A 94 -4.45 -14.97 1.67
C TYR A 94 -3.71 -16.19 2.23
N ALA A 95 -2.98 -16.92 1.41
CA ALA A 95 -2.48 -18.25 1.76
C ALA A 95 -1.24 -18.29 2.65
N ASP A 96 -0.59 -17.15 2.89
CA ASP A 96 0.71 -17.06 3.56
C ASP A 96 0.70 -16.04 4.68
N ASP A 97 1.86 -15.92 5.36
CA ASP A 97 2.16 -14.90 6.36
C ASP A 97 2.76 -13.60 5.74
N LEU A 98 2.63 -13.42 4.42
CA LEU A 98 3.21 -12.28 3.71
C LEU A 98 2.74 -10.94 4.24
N LEU A 99 1.46 -10.82 4.57
CA LEU A 99 0.91 -9.57 5.09
C LEU A 99 1.56 -9.18 6.42
N GLU A 100 1.63 -10.12 7.36
CA GLU A 100 2.25 -9.87 8.66
C GLU A 100 3.73 -9.51 8.52
N ARG A 101 4.43 -10.23 7.64
CA ARG A 101 5.85 -9.98 7.38
C ARG A 101 6.07 -8.60 6.76
N ALA A 102 5.24 -8.21 5.80
CA ALA A 102 5.32 -6.90 5.16
C ALA A 102 5.06 -5.77 6.17
N VAL A 103 3.99 -5.88 6.96
CA VAL A 103 3.65 -4.90 8.00
C VAL A 103 4.80 -4.75 9.00
N ALA A 104 5.32 -5.87 9.51
CA ALA A 104 6.42 -5.86 10.47
C ALA A 104 7.70 -5.25 9.88
N HIS A 105 8.03 -5.56 8.63
CA HIS A 105 9.21 -5.02 7.94
C HIS A 105 9.11 -3.52 7.75
N ILE A 106 7.96 -3.04 7.28
CA ILE A 106 7.72 -1.61 7.06
C ILE A 106 7.89 -0.83 8.35
N ALA A 107 7.34 -1.33 9.45
CA ALA A 107 7.49 -0.70 10.76
C ALA A 107 8.93 -0.75 11.27
N ARG A 108 9.59 -1.90 11.17
CA ARG A 108 10.96 -2.10 11.66
C ARG A 108 11.96 -1.18 10.97
N PHE A 109 11.86 -1.04 9.66
CA PHE A 109 12.79 -0.21 8.87
C PHE A 109 12.25 1.18 8.58
N ASP A 110 11.12 1.53 9.18
CA ASP A 110 10.50 2.85 9.10
C ASP A 110 10.34 3.37 7.67
N ILE A 111 9.71 2.54 6.83
CA ILE A 111 9.50 2.81 5.41
C ILE A 111 8.38 3.83 5.18
N LEU A 112 7.45 3.94 6.12
CA LEU A 112 6.37 4.91 6.02
C LEU A 112 6.87 6.30 6.44
N ALA A 113 6.58 7.29 5.61
CA ALA A 113 6.94 8.69 5.91
C ALA A 113 6.16 9.21 7.13
N PRO A 114 6.65 10.29 7.81
CA PRO A 114 5.87 10.94 8.86
C PRO A 114 4.47 11.30 8.36
N ASP A 115 3.44 11.04 9.18
CA ASP A 115 2.02 11.17 8.85
C ASP A 115 1.53 10.20 7.75
N GLY A 116 2.35 9.24 7.38
CA GLY A 116 2.01 8.24 6.37
C GLY A 116 0.96 7.24 6.82
N ILE A 117 0.39 6.55 5.84
CA ILE A 117 -0.69 5.58 6.03
C ILE A 117 -0.36 4.29 5.32
N MET A 118 -0.64 3.19 6.00
CA MET A 118 -0.54 1.84 5.44
C MET A 118 -1.91 1.18 5.55
N ILE A 119 -2.43 0.68 4.43
CA ILE A 119 -3.73 0.03 4.36
C ILE A 119 -3.55 -1.44 4.07
N ALA A 120 -3.98 -2.30 5.00
CA ALA A 120 -3.85 -3.74 4.88
C ALA A 120 -5.23 -4.39 4.78
N GLU A 121 -5.44 -5.17 3.71
CA GLU A 121 -6.63 -6.00 3.55
C GLU A 121 -6.32 -7.43 3.95
N SER A 122 -7.19 -8.03 4.78
CA SER A 122 -7.01 -9.38 5.29
C SER A 122 -8.35 -10.07 5.50
N PRO A 123 -8.36 -11.41 5.71
CA PRO A 123 -9.55 -12.07 6.27
C PRO A 123 -9.92 -11.45 7.62
N ALA A 124 -11.23 -11.32 7.87
CA ALA A 124 -11.72 -10.59 9.06
C ALA A 124 -11.21 -11.18 10.38
N GLU A 125 -10.96 -12.49 10.41
CA GLU A 125 -10.53 -13.23 11.60
C GLU A 125 -9.03 -13.21 11.84
N LYS A 126 -8.25 -12.72 10.85
CA LYS A 126 -6.79 -12.68 10.95
C LYS A 126 -6.35 -11.57 11.88
N GLU A 127 -5.51 -11.94 12.85
CA GLU A 127 -4.88 -10.93 13.70
C GLU A 127 -3.61 -10.42 13.04
N LEU A 128 -3.52 -9.10 12.91
CA LEU A 128 -2.34 -8.43 12.36
C LEU A 128 -1.44 -7.96 13.51
N PRO A 129 -0.14 -7.77 13.23
CA PRO A 129 0.79 -7.29 14.27
C PRO A 129 0.34 -5.97 14.87
N LYS A 130 0.44 -5.87 16.20
CA LYS A 130 0.36 -4.59 16.89
C LYS A 130 1.72 -3.91 16.77
N LEU A 131 1.71 -2.66 16.38
CA LEU A 131 2.95 -1.92 16.15
C LEU A 131 3.20 -0.96 17.31
N SER A 132 4.49 -0.71 17.56
CA SER A 132 4.93 0.26 18.58
C SER A 132 4.98 1.67 17.97
N ALA A 133 4.88 2.69 18.82
CA ALA A 133 5.06 4.07 18.40
C ALA A 133 6.38 4.22 17.59
N PRO A 134 6.40 5.05 16.55
CA PRO A 134 5.38 6.00 16.13
C PRO A 134 4.23 5.41 15.28
N TYR A 135 4.18 4.08 15.10
CA TYR A 135 3.12 3.39 14.37
C TYR A 135 1.96 3.05 15.29
N ARG A 136 0.74 3.12 14.78
CA ARG A 136 -0.47 2.72 15.48
C ARG A 136 -1.54 2.25 14.53
N VAL A 137 -2.47 1.43 15.03
CA VAL A 137 -3.71 1.12 14.30
C VAL A 137 -4.65 2.31 14.49
N ALA A 138 -4.96 3.00 13.40
CA ALA A 138 -5.84 4.16 13.44
C ALA A 138 -7.31 3.77 13.32
N ARG A 139 -7.62 2.82 12.44
CA ARG A 139 -8.97 2.31 12.21
C ARG A 139 -8.95 0.88 11.71
N GLU A 140 -10.08 0.21 11.94
CA GLU A 140 -10.35 -1.11 11.43
C GLU A 140 -11.78 -1.15 10.91
N TYR A 141 -11.95 -1.62 9.67
CA TYR A 141 -13.25 -1.74 9.02
C TYR A 141 -13.51 -3.21 8.70
N ARG A 142 -14.71 -3.70 8.98
CA ARG A 142 -15.12 -5.06 8.62
C ARG A 142 -16.21 -5.03 7.58
N TYR A 143 -16.01 -5.80 6.51
CA TYR A 143 -16.95 -5.95 5.40
C TYR A 143 -17.14 -7.45 5.14
N GLY A 144 -18.17 -8.05 5.73
CA GLY A 144 -18.39 -9.48 5.60
C GLY A 144 -17.21 -10.29 6.14
N ARG A 145 -16.52 -10.99 5.27
CA ARG A 145 -15.37 -11.85 5.62
C ARG A 145 -14.01 -11.15 5.49
N ILE A 146 -14.03 -9.87 5.17
CA ILE A 146 -12.83 -9.08 4.92
C ILE A 146 -12.70 -7.99 5.98
N LYS A 147 -11.47 -7.71 6.36
CA LYS A 147 -11.10 -6.63 7.25
C LYS A 147 -10.10 -5.73 6.56
N VAL A 148 -10.28 -4.43 6.71
CA VAL A 148 -9.31 -3.42 6.27
C VAL A 148 -8.75 -2.75 7.51
N THR A 149 -7.44 -2.85 7.69
CA THR A 149 -6.73 -2.25 8.82
C THR A 149 -5.94 -1.05 8.31
N LEU A 150 -6.18 0.09 8.91
CA LEU A 150 -5.50 1.33 8.56
C LEU A 150 -4.50 1.65 9.67
N TYR A 151 -3.21 1.57 9.33
CA TYR A 151 -2.13 1.98 10.22
C TYR A 151 -1.70 3.39 9.87
N ARG A 152 -1.38 4.17 10.89
CA ARG A 152 -0.74 5.47 10.72
C ARG A 152 0.63 5.49 11.39
N ARG A 153 1.54 6.23 10.79
CA ARG A 153 2.77 6.63 11.43
C ARG A 153 2.58 8.08 11.88
N ASP A 154 2.69 8.32 13.17
CA ASP A 154 2.59 9.69 13.69
C ASP A 154 3.71 10.55 13.12
N GLY A 155 3.48 11.85 13.02
CA GLY A 155 4.47 12.81 12.56
C GLY A 155 5.63 12.94 13.53
N GLU A 156 6.71 13.57 13.08
CA GLU A 156 7.85 13.84 13.95
C GLU A 156 7.43 14.84 15.04
N GLU A 157 7.84 14.55 16.28
CA GLU A 157 7.66 15.52 17.36
C GLU A 157 8.49 16.76 17.07
N THR A 158 7.82 17.89 16.96
CA THR A 158 8.50 19.18 16.91
C THR A 158 8.86 19.58 18.33
N THR A 159 10.11 19.47 18.65
CA THR A 159 10.64 20.02 19.90
C THR A 159 10.86 21.53 19.78
#